data_0c6ff2d1843b1edb816948db15ae3ae8
#
_entry.id   0c6ff2d1843b1edb816948db15ae3ae8
#
_cell.length_a   1.000
_cell.length_b   1.000
_cell.length_c   1.000
_cell.angle_alpha   90.00
_cell.angle_beta   90.00
_cell.angle_gamma   90.00
#
_symmetry.space_group_name_H-M   'P 1'
#
loop_
_entity.id
_entity.type
_entity.pdbx_description
1 polymer ?
#
loop_
_entity_poly.entity_id
_entity_poly.type
_entity_poly.pdbx_seq_one_letter_code
_entity_poly.pdbx_strand_id
1 'polypeptide(L)'
;LGQVYYAVTHAGDEVAVKVQRPDLVEVISLDLALIRRLAVIIERYPRFSRGQPWASIVDEFGSKLFEELDYIHEAHLAERFKINVEEVPGVYAPTVYWEYCSRRVITTELIRGIKITEKEELEAAEIDIPFLLSQGVRANLKQLFEDGLFHADPHPGNLLVRPEDGTLVFIDFGMMGIIHPEQKLQILEIFVDVINQRPENLKENLIALGCLRPDARWDELVPVVNNLFKSLFGSAEGQHTFQDVTNSFAPLLYEYEFRIPVDFAYIVRAIMTLEGISLQLEPDFDIFAVSAPYAARMMLTFPDPSLRKRLLDELLTEDGSVDWKRLGDLAALASHDTAFRLETEGLVEPALDMILSPEGASLRKALIDDLLHTPERTSDRIDGLAPLLTTDPSLSGRDLLDRMVSFLLSPEGEETRDQLTAGLRANGSGSFDLMRIMDLLGMAGRLHPEFTASTLARSLGGYLLSARGKPARNQLLEAGAQRLLDGIAGQLNRLSQPSTPSSQAVVLRKDEKSSIQP
;
A
#
# COMPACT_ATOMS: atom_id res chain seq x y z
N LEU A 1 5.86 33.27 -17.80
CA LEU A 1 7.26 33.69 -17.71
C LEU A 1 7.95 33.72 -19.07
N GLY A 2 7.46 32.95 -20.08
CA GLY A 2 8.01 32.87 -21.44
C GLY A 2 6.95 32.89 -22.54
N GLN A 3 7.40 32.71 -23.76
CA GLN A 3 6.58 32.49 -24.96
C GLN A 3 7.03 31.19 -25.62
N VAL A 4 6.09 30.41 -26.14
CA VAL A 4 6.36 29.13 -26.81
C VAL A 4 6.16 29.33 -28.33
N TYR A 5 7.12 28.87 -29.10
CA TYR A 5 7.13 28.95 -30.54
C TYR A 5 7.24 27.56 -31.15
N TYR A 6 6.57 27.37 -32.29
CA TYR A 6 6.82 26.23 -33.16
C TYR A 6 8.09 26.43 -33.95
N ALA A 7 8.92 25.41 -34.05
CA ALA A 7 10.09 25.39 -34.91
C ALA A 7 10.35 24.01 -35.50
N VAL A 8 11.23 23.93 -36.48
CA VAL A 8 11.72 22.69 -37.06
C VAL A 8 13.24 22.68 -36.95
N THR A 9 13.80 21.61 -36.43
CA THR A 9 15.28 21.46 -36.32
C THR A 9 15.92 21.30 -37.71
N HIS A 10 17.23 21.43 -37.80
CA HIS A 10 17.95 21.14 -39.04
C HIS A 10 17.85 19.66 -39.46
N ALA A 11 17.56 18.78 -38.53
CA ALA A 11 17.30 17.36 -38.79
C ALA A 11 15.87 17.07 -39.29
N GLY A 12 14.97 18.06 -39.21
CA GLY A 12 13.58 17.92 -39.67
C GLY A 12 12.59 17.62 -38.53
N ASP A 13 13.02 17.58 -37.27
CA ASP A 13 12.15 17.34 -36.13
C ASP A 13 11.31 18.57 -35.80
N GLU A 14 10.02 18.39 -35.56
CA GLU A 14 9.13 19.43 -35.05
C GLU A 14 9.37 19.61 -33.53
N VAL A 15 9.58 20.86 -33.12
CA VAL A 15 9.92 21.20 -31.73
C VAL A 15 9.11 22.39 -31.21
N ALA A 16 8.88 22.39 -29.90
CA ALA A 16 8.38 23.53 -29.14
C ALA A 16 9.56 24.26 -28.49
N VAL A 17 9.69 25.54 -28.76
CA VAL A 17 10.78 26.39 -28.24
C VAL A 17 10.20 27.42 -27.27
N LYS A 18 10.43 27.25 -25.97
CA LYS A 18 10.02 28.17 -24.91
C LYS A 18 11.14 29.18 -24.67
N VAL A 19 10.85 30.44 -24.89
CA VAL A 19 11.81 31.54 -24.77
C VAL A 19 11.39 32.45 -23.63
N GLN A 20 12.31 32.73 -22.71
CA GLN A 20 12.07 33.61 -21.58
C GLN A 20 11.91 35.09 -22.01
N ARG A 21 10.98 35.81 -21.38
CA ARG A 21 10.84 37.25 -21.58
C ARG A 21 12.10 37.97 -21.09
N PRO A 22 12.51 39.08 -21.79
CA PRO A 22 13.63 39.85 -21.35
C PRO A 22 13.37 40.52 -19.98
N ASP A 23 14.43 40.84 -19.26
CA ASP A 23 14.47 41.62 -18.00
C ASP A 23 13.64 41.02 -16.84
N LEU A 24 13.22 39.75 -16.97
CA LEU A 24 12.32 39.09 -15.99
C LEU A 24 12.98 38.95 -14.62
N VAL A 25 14.29 38.65 -14.58
CA VAL A 25 15.06 38.52 -13.34
C VAL A 25 15.07 39.83 -12.54
N GLU A 26 15.23 40.97 -13.22
CA GLU A 26 15.29 42.31 -12.59
C GLU A 26 13.90 42.66 -12.01
N VAL A 27 12.84 42.46 -12.79
CA VAL A 27 11.46 42.75 -12.36
C VAL A 27 11.09 41.90 -11.16
N ILE A 28 11.32 40.60 -11.21
CA ILE A 28 11.00 39.66 -10.11
C ILE A 28 11.82 39.99 -8.86
N SER A 29 13.12 40.32 -9.02
CA SER A 29 13.96 40.70 -7.87
C SER A 29 13.44 41.95 -7.17
N LEU A 30 12.95 42.92 -7.92
CA LEU A 30 12.35 44.14 -7.35
C LEU A 30 11.04 43.85 -6.62
N ASP A 31 10.15 43.06 -7.25
CA ASP A 31 8.84 42.72 -6.69
C ASP A 31 9.01 41.92 -5.39
N LEU A 32 9.89 40.90 -5.38
CA LEU A 32 10.18 40.11 -4.18
C LEU A 32 10.79 40.97 -3.07
N ALA A 33 11.70 41.90 -3.40
CA ALA A 33 12.26 42.81 -2.40
C ALA A 33 11.17 43.72 -1.76
N LEU A 34 10.19 44.16 -2.54
CA LEU A 34 9.06 44.97 -2.04
C LEU A 34 8.14 44.09 -1.15
N ILE A 35 7.76 42.91 -1.61
CA ILE A 35 6.92 41.99 -0.86
C ILE A 35 7.60 41.58 0.46
N ARG A 36 8.91 41.29 0.42
CA ARG A 36 9.70 40.95 1.62
C ARG A 36 9.71 42.10 2.64
N ARG A 37 9.84 43.35 2.19
CA ARG A 37 9.76 44.52 3.08
C ARG A 37 8.38 44.64 3.74
N LEU A 38 7.31 44.41 2.99
CA LEU A 38 5.95 44.37 3.54
C LEU A 38 5.77 43.23 4.55
N ALA A 39 6.30 42.05 4.25
CA ALA A 39 6.27 40.89 5.17
C ALA A 39 6.97 41.21 6.50
N VAL A 40 8.17 41.80 6.48
CA VAL A 40 8.89 42.24 7.68
C VAL A 40 8.10 43.30 8.48
N ILE A 41 7.38 44.20 7.80
CA ILE A 41 6.51 45.16 8.49
C ILE A 41 5.34 44.48 9.16
N ILE A 42 4.69 43.52 8.48
CA ILE A 42 3.57 42.76 9.01
C ILE A 42 3.99 41.95 10.26
N GLU A 43 5.18 41.35 10.24
CA GLU A 43 5.72 40.59 11.39
C GLU A 43 5.90 41.43 12.64
N ARG A 44 6.18 42.72 12.52
CA ARG A 44 6.28 43.65 13.68
C ARG A 44 4.97 43.84 14.42
N TYR A 45 3.83 43.46 13.82
CA TYR A 45 2.51 43.61 14.40
C TYR A 45 1.86 42.24 14.64
N PRO A 46 1.98 41.63 15.85
CA PRO A 46 1.48 40.29 16.13
C PRO A 46 -0.01 40.08 15.78
N ARG A 47 -0.78 41.15 15.83
CA ARG A 47 -2.22 41.12 15.49
C ARG A 47 -2.45 40.81 14.00
N PHE A 48 -1.52 41.18 13.12
CA PHE A 48 -1.60 40.95 11.67
C PHE A 48 -0.79 39.72 11.25
N SER A 49 0.38 39.50 11.86
CA SER A 49 1.25 38.35 11.54
C SER A 49 0.66 37.03 12.01
N ARG A 50 -0.17 37.03 13.05
CA ARG A 50 -0.72 35.82 13.69
C ARG A 50 0.35 34.77 14.01
N GLY A 51 1.56 35.19 14.33
CA GLY A 51 2.68 34.31 14.63
C GLY A 51 3.37 33.67 13.41
N GLN A 52 2.92 33.98 12.20
CA GLN A 52 3.51 33.44 10.99
C GLN A 52 4.80 34.19 10.60
N PRO A 53 5.87 33.48 10.17
CA PRO A 53 7.13 34.05 9.72
C PRO A 53 7.04 34.49 8.24
N TRP A 54 6.29 35.55 7.97
CA TRP A 54 5.99 36.02 6.60
C TRP A 54 7.23 36.31 5.76
N ALA A 55 8.30 36.86 6.38
CA ALA A 55 9.55 37.14 5.66
C ALA A 55 10.22 35.84 5.18
N SER A 56 10.25 34.81 6.02
CA SER A 56 10.79 33.49 5.64
C SER A 56 9.97 32.84 4.53
N ILE A 57 8.65 32.96 4.60
CA ILE A 57 7.74 32.43 3.56
C ILE A 57 8.01 33.13 2.21
N VAL A 58 8.21 34.45 2.22
CA VAL A 58 8.56 35.20 1.00
C VAL A 58 9.94 34.83 0.47
N ASP A 59 10.93 34.61 1.36
CA ASP A 59 12.28 34.19 0.97
C ASP A 59 12.25 32.79 0.31
N GLU A 60 11.50 31.85 0.87
CA GLU A 60 11.31 30.50 0.33
C GLU A 60 10.58 30.52 -1.02
N PHE A 61 9.47 31.26 -1.11
CA PHE A 61 8.76 31.46 -2.37
C PHE A 61 9.66 32.10 -3.45
N GLY A 62 10.44 33.11 -3.05
CA GLY A 62 11.39 33.79 -3.96
C GLY A 62 12.45 32.84 -4.49
N SER A 63 12.99 31.97 -3.66
CA SER A 63 13.95 30.94 -4.09
C SER A 63 13.35 30.02 -5.16
N LYS A 64 12.16 29.52 -4.93
CA LYS A 64 11.43 28.66 -5.89
C LYS A 64 11.15 29.39 -7.21
N LEU A 65 10.74 30.65 -7.14
CA LEU A 65 10.48 31.46 -8.34
C LEU A 65 11.76 31.72 -9.16
N PHE A 66 12.93 31.86 -8.51
CA PHE A 66 14.21 31.98 -9.22
C PHE A 66 14.66 30.65 -9.85
N GLU A 67 14.33 29.50 -9.24
CA GLU A 67 14.56 28.19 -9.85
C GLU A 67 13.79 28.04 -11.17
N GLU A 68 12.54 28.55 -11.25
CA GLU A 68 11.73 28.55 -12.49
C GLU A 68 12.29 29.45 -13.60
N LEU A 69 13.19 30.37 -13.29
CA LEU A 69 13.84 31.24 -14.30
C LEU A 69 15.03 30.56 -14.99
N ASP A 70 15.50 29.41 -14.51
CA ASP A 70 16.59 28.67 -15.14
C ASP A 70 16.04 27.52 -15.98
N TYR A 71 15.89 27.72 -17.29
CA TYR A 71 15.37 26.71 -18.21
C TYR A 71 16.29 25.50 -18.41
N ILE A 72 17.58 25.60 -18.05
CA ILE A 72 18.44 24.41 -17.95
C ILE A 72 18.01 23.53 -16.79
N HIS A 73 17.62 24.13 -15.67
CA HIS A 73 17.04 23.37 -14.53
C HIS A 73 15.72 22.69 -14.92
N GLU A 74 14.81 23.43 -15.59
CA GLU A 74 13.55 22.88 -16.11
C GLU A 74 13.80 21.69 -17.08
N ALA A 75 14.81 21.80 -17.97
CA ALA A 75 15.17 20.73 -18.90
C ALA A 75 15.65 19.45 -18.18
N HIS A 76 16.47 19.60 -17.12
CA HIS A 76 16.89 18.45 -16.31
C HIS A 76 15.72 17.80 -15.55
N LEU A 77 14.79 18.61 -15.03
CA LEU A 77 13.58 18.09 -14.37
C LEU A 77 12.68 17.35 -15.36
N ALA A 78 12.51 17.88 -16.58
CA ALA A 78 11.76 17.24 -17.66
C ALA A 78 12.34 15.86 -18.03
N GLU A 79 13.66 15.78 -18.19
CA GLU A 79 14.34 14.53 -18.51
C GLU A 79 14.22 13.50 -17.38
N ARG A 80 14.43 13.93 -16.13
CA ARG A 80 14.24 13.07 -14.95
C ARG A 80 12.80 12.59 -14.83
N PHE A 81 11.82 13.48 -15.04
CA PHE A 81 10.41 13.13 -15.03
C PHE A 81 10.09 12.11 -16.13
N LYS A 82 10.61 12.31 -17.35
CA LYS A 82 10.44 11.37 -18.46
C LYS A 82 10.91 9.96 -18.11
N ILE A 83 12.09 9.83 -17.49
CA ILE A 83 12.63 8.54 -17.04
C ILE A 83 11.68 7.91 -16.00
N ASN A 84 11.20 8.70 -15.05
CA ASN A 84 10.34 8.21 -13.96
C ASN A 84 8.97 7.69 -14.47
N VAL A 85 8.40 8.31 -15.52
CA VAL A 85 7.10 7.90 -16.05
C VAL A 85 7.19 6.83 -17.15
N GLU A 86 8.38 6.43 -17.59
CA GLU A 86 8.57 5.42 -18.63
C GLU A 86 7.91 4.08 -18.27
N GLU A 87 7.87 3.76 -16.98
CA GLU A 87 7.22 2.55 -16.45
C GLU A 87 5.69 2.70 -16.23
N VAL A 88 5.13 3.91 -16.44
CA VAL A 88 3.70 4.14 -16.26
C VAL A 88 3.00 4.07 -17.62
N PRO A 89 2.23 3.00 -17.90
CA PRO A 89 1.51 2.88 -19.16
C PRO A 89 0.57 4.07 -19.39
N GLY A 90 0.54 4.59 -20.63
CA GLY A 90 -0.35 5.69 -20.98
C GLY A 90 0.06 7.06 -20.44
N VAL A 91 1.31 7.25 -19.96
CA VAL A 91 1.86 8.55 -19.53
C VAL A 91 3.17 8.83 -20.27
N TYR A 92 3.37 10.09 -20.67
CA TYR A 92 4.52 10.49 -21.45
C TYR A 92 5.01 11.90 -21.08
N ALA A 93 6.29 12.16 -21.33
CA ALA A 93 6.90 13.50 -21.30
C ALA A 93 7.75 13.74 -22.54
N PRO A 94 7.75 14.96 -23.11
CA PRO A 94 8.47 15.29 -24.32
C PRO A 94 9.98 15.10 -24.18
N THR A 95 10.63 14.74 -25.27
CA THR A 95 12.10 14.68 -25.35
C THR A 95 12.70 16.08 -25.32
N VAL A 96 13.77 16.28 -24.55
CA VAL A 96 14.52 17.53 -24.50
C VAL A 96 15.61 17.54 -25.57
N TYR A 97 15.68 18.61 -26.37
CA TYR A 97 16.70 18.82 -27.38
C TYR A 97 17.81 19.72 -26.82
N TRP A 98 18.74 19.12 -26.08
CA TRP A 98 19.79 19.81 -25.32
C TRP A 98 20.65 20.77 -26.13
N GLU A 99 20.94 20.45 -27.40
CA GLU A 99 21.73 21.29 -28.30
C GLU A 99 21.08 22.65 -28.61
N TYR A 100 19.74 22.75 -28.39
CA TYR A 100 18.95 23.98 -28.56
C TYR A 100 18.46 24.55 -27.23
N CYS A 101 19.06 24.12 -26.11
CA CYS A 101 18.72 24.63 -24.78
C CYS A 101 19.76 25.61 -24.24
N SER A 102 19.31 26.58 -23.45
CA SER A 102 20.13 27.52 -22.70
C SER A 102 19.37 27.99 -21.46
N ARG A 103 19.98 28.80 -20.60
CA ARG A 103 19.30 29.32 -19.40
C ARG A 103 17.99 30.08 -19.70
N ARG A 104 17.81 30.59 -20.92
CA ARG A 104 16.62 31.35 -21.31
C ARG A 104 15.81 30.71 -22.43
N VAL A 105 16.21 29.56 -22.89
CA VAL A 105 15.53 28.80 -23.96
C VAL A 105 15.51 27.34 -23.60
N ILE A 106 14.34 26.72 -23.60
CA ILE A 106 14.20 25.27 -23.57
C ILE A 106 13.51 24.82 -24.84
N THR A 107 14.05 23.78 -25.45
CA THR A 107 13.52 23.16 -26.67
C THR A 107 13.17 21.74 -26.41
N THR A 108 11.91 21.41 -26.64
CA THR A 108 11.34 20.05 -26.41
C THR A 108 10.64 19.55 -27.67
N GLU A 109 10.39 18.27 -27.75
CA GLU A 109 9.53 17.64 -28.73
C GLU A 109 8.16 18.35 -28.77
N LEU A 110 7.67 18.64 -29.99
CA LEU A 110 6.33 19.19 -30.15
C LEU A 110 5.29 18.10 -29.99
N ILE A 111 4.46 18.24 -28.99
CA ILE A 111 3.32 17.34 -28.79
C ILE A 111 2.07 17.94 -29.43
N ARG A 112 1.44 17.17 -30.31
CA ARG A 112 0.12 17.48 -30.85
C ARG A 112 -0.89 16.64 -30.07
N GLY A 113 -1.78 17.28 -29.33
CA GLY A 113 -2.73 16.57 -28.48
C GLY A 113 -3.95 17.41 -28.16
N ILE A 114 -5.00 16.75 -27.71
CA ILE A 114 -6.23 17.35 -27.20
C ILE A 114 -5.97 17.82 -25.78
N LYS A 115 -6.47 18.99 -25.41
CA LYS A 115 -6.37 19.43 -24.01
C LYS A 115 -7.24 18.52 -23.12
N ILE A 116 -6.75 18.16 -21.97
CA ILE A 116 -7.47 17.26 -21.06
C ILE A 116 -8.87 17.78 -20.67
N THR A 117 -9.12 19.08 -20.77
CA THR A 117 -10.44 19.70 -20.48
C THR A 117 -11.43 19.67 -21.64
N GLU A 118 -11.00 19.31 -22.83
CA GLU A 118 -11.86 19.31 -24.02
C GLU A 118 -12.58 17.95 -24.14
N LYS A 119 -13.55 17.69 -23.22
CA LYS A 119 -14.25 16.39 -23.10
C LYS A 119 -14.85 15.92 -24.42
N GLU A 120 -15.48 16.82 -25.17
CA GLU A 120 -16.15 16.51 -26.45
C GLU A 120 -15.13 16.04 -27.52
N GLU A 121 -13.92 16.61 -27.52
CA GLU A 121 -12.86 16.19 -28.43
C GLU A 121 -12.26 14.83 -28.02
N LEU A 122 -12.13 14.58 -26.70
CA LEU A 122 -11.67 13.29 -26.17
C LEU A 122 -12.67 12.18 -26.50
N GLU A 123 -13.96 12.41 -26.31
CA GLU A 123 -15.02 11.46 -26.67
C GLU A 123 -15.07 11.21 -28.19
N ALA A 124 -14.90 12.25 -29.01
CA ALA A 124 -14.85 12.12 -30.47
C ALA A 124 -13.62 11.33 -30.95
N ALA A 125 -12.53 11.34 -30.20
CA ALA A 125 -11.34 10.54 -30.43
C ALA A 125 -11.42 9.13 -29.83
N GLU A 126 -12.59 8.73 -29.29
CA GLU A 126 -12.82 7.42 -28.65
C GLU A 126 -11.84 7.12 -27.48
N ILE A 127 -11.42 8.15 -26.75
CA ILE A 127 -10.51 8.00 -25.59
C ILE A 127 -11.27 7.43 -24.40
N ASP A 128 -10.71 6.41 -23.78
CA ASP A 128 -11.20 5.85 -22.48
C ASP A 128 -10.87 6.83 -21.35
N ILE A 129 -11.82 7.74 -21.06
CA ILE A 129 -11.64 8.79 -20.03
C ILE A 129 -11.40 8.19 -18.64
N PRO A 130 -12.13 7.18 -18.15
CA PRO A 130 -11.84 6.51 -16.88
C PRO A 130 -10.40 5.97 -16.79
N PHE A 131 -9.94 5.31 -17.84
CA PHE A 131 -8.55 4.82 -17.90
C PHE A 131 -7.55 5.98 -17.88
N LEU A 132 -7.76 7.02 -18.69
CA LEU A 132 -6.91 8.22 -18.72
C LEU A 132 -6.75 8.84 -17.34
N LEU A 133 -7.86 9.04 -16.60
CA LEU A 133 -7.86 9.61 -15.26
C LEU A 133 -7.14 8.70 -14.26
N SER A 134 -7.35 7.39 -14.35
CA SER A 134 -6.66 6.43 -13.48
C SER A 134 -5.15 6.47 -13.68
N GLN A 135 -4.67 6.58 -14.93
CA GLN A 135 -3.24 6.72 -15.22
C GLN A 135 -2.67 8.05 -14.70
N GLY A 136 -3.42 9.14 -14.78
CA GLY A 136 -3.03 10.43 -14.20
C GLY A 136 -2.86 10.37 -12.69
N VAL A 137 -3.80 9.76 -11.97
CA VAL A 137 -3.71 9.54 -10.52
C VAL A 137 -2.52 8.62 -10.19
N ARG A 138 -2.38 7.49 -10.89
CA ARG A 138 -1.26 6.56 -10.71
C ARG A 138 0.09 7.23 -10.89
N ALA A 139 0.26 8.02 -11.96
CA ALA A 139 1.47 8.77 -12.20
C ALA A 139 1.78 9.74 -11.05
N ASN A 140 0.76 10.45 -10.54
CA ASN A 140 0.94 11.37 -9.41
C ASN A 140 1.33 10.64 -8.12
N LEU A 141 0.67 9.53 -7.80
CA LEU A 141 1.00 8.73 -6.62
C LEU A 141 2.42 8.14 -6.70
N LYS A 142 2.83 7.64 -7.89
CA LYS A 142 4.19 7.16 -8.12
C LYS A 142 5.22 8.27 -7.89
N GLN A 143 4.97 9.46 -8.43
CA GLN A 143 5.82 10.62 -8.23
C GLN A 143 5.99 10.97 -6.74
N LEU A 144 4.90 10.92 -5.97
CA LEU A 144 4.91 11.26 -4.53
C LEU A 144 5.61 10.18 -3.69
N PHE A 145 5.26 8.92 -3.87
CA PHE A 145 5.67 7.85 -2.97
C PHE A 145 6.92 7.09 -3.43
N GLU A 146 7.13 6.93 -4.75
CA GLU A 146 8.28 6.20 -5.28
C GLU A 146 9.41 7.12 -5.72
N ASP A 147 9.14 8.05 -6.67
CA ASP A 147 10.18 8.85 -7.31
C ASP A 147 10.70 9.98 -6.41
N GLY A 148 9.81 10.58 -5.60
CA GLY A 148 10.11 11.76 -4.79
C GLY A 148 10.35 13.03 -5.61
N LEU A 149 10.06 12.98 -6.90
CA LEU A 149 10.00 14.13 -7.80
C LEU A 149 8.58 14.18 -8.37
N PHE A 150 7.81 15.20 -8.03
CA PHE A 150 6.42 15.31 -8.44
C PHE A 150 6.12 16.63 -9.14
N HIS A 151 5.13 16.59 -10.04
CA HIS A 151 4.64 17.77 -10.71
C HIS A 151 3.76 18.58 -9.74
N ALA A 152 4.24 19.76 -9.36
CA ALA A 152 3.59 20.60 -8.34
C ALA A 152 2.42 21.43 -8.89
N ASP A 153 2.31 21.56 -10.22
CA ASP A 153 1.25 22.31 -10.90
C ASP A 153 0.71 21.57 -12.14
N PRO A 154 0.02 20.42 -11.98
CA PRO A 154 -0.57 19.68 -13.09
C PRO A 154 -1.83 20.40 -13.64
N HIS A 155 -1.67 21.70 -13.93
CA HIS A 155 -2.74 22.53 -14.48
C HIS A 155 -3.21 21.99 -15.84
N PRO A 156 -4.50 22.07 -16.18
CA PRO A 156 -5.03 21.57 -17.47
C PRO A 156 -4.28 22.08 -18.71
N GLY A 157 -3.70 23.28 -18.63
CA GLY A 157 -2.87 23.83 -19.69
C GLY A 157 -1.53 23.12 -19.90
N ASN A 158 -1.10 22.31 -18.93
CA ASN A 158 0.16 21.56 -18.94
C ASN A 158 -0.06 20.07 -19.28
N LEU A 159 -1.32 19.67 -19.54
CA LEU A 159 -1.74 18.30 -19.79
C LEU A 159 -2.40 18.16 -21.15
N LEU A 160 -1.82 17.35 -22.00
CA LEU A 160 -2.37 17.00 -23.32
C LEU A 160 -2.65 15.50 -23.38
N VAL A 161 -3.58 15.11 -24.23
CA VAL A 161 -3.89 13.71 -24.53
C VAL A 161 -3.62 13.44 -25.99
N ARG A 162 -2.80 12.45 -26.29
CA ARG A 162 -2.56 12.03 -27.67
C ARG A 162 -3.81 11.33 -28.23
N PRO A 163 -4.37 11.78 -29.36
CA PRO A 163 -5.58 11.20 -29.91
C PRO A 163 -5.37 9.78 -30.47
N GLU A 164 -4.13 9.38 -30.78
CA GLU A 164 -3.82 8.10 -31.41
C GLU A 164 -3.91 6.91 -30.43
N ASP A 165 -3.59 7.14 -29.16
CA ASP A 165 -3.44 6.08 -28.16
C ASP A 165 -3.96 6.44 -26.76
N GLY A 166 -4.52 7.63 -26.58
CA GLY A 166 -5.02 8.11 -25.29
C GLY A 166 -3.92 8.42 -24.25
N THR A 167 -2.67 8.51 -24.66
CA THR A 167 -1.55 8.78 -23.75
C THR A 167 -1.63 10.19 -23.16
N LEU A 168 -1.59 10.30 -21.82
CA LEU A 168 -1.49 11.56 -21.08
C LEU A 168 -0.07 12.12 -21.16
N VAL A 169 0.06 13.36 -21.62
CA VAL A 169 1.36 14.02 -21.79
C VAL A 169 1.48 15.24 -20.90
N PHE A 170 2.53 15.28 -20.08
CA PHE A 170 2.93 16.45 -19.31
C PHE A 170 3.90 17.29 -20.14
N ILE A 171 3.64 18.60 -20.30
CA ILE A 171 4.41 19.45 -21.23
C ILE A 171 5.17 20.62 -20.61
N ASP A 172 4.96 20.94 -19.33
CA ASP A 172 5.67 22.00 -18.60
C ASP A 172 6.24 21.43 -17.29
N PHE A 173 7.50 21.69 -16.98
CA PHE A 173 8.22 21.18 -15.82
C PHE A 173 8.85 22.30 -14.97
N GLY A 174 8.37 23.53 -15.14
CA GLY A 174 8.85 24.70 -14.39
C GLY A 174 8.55 24.61 -12.89
N MET A 175 7.41 23.96 -12.52
CA MET A 175 7.04 23.78 -11.12
C MET A 175 7.08 22.30 -10.73
N MET A 176 8.23 21.86 -10.24
CA MET A 176 8.41 20.50 -9.70
C MET A 176 8.71 20.55 -8.21
N GLY A 177 8.13 19.65 -7.46
CA GLY A 177 8.41 19.45 -6.04
C GLY A 177 9.37 18.27 -5.82
N ILE A 178 10.16 18.35 -4.76
CA ILE A 178 11.05 17.26 -4.34
C ILE A 178 10.68 16.83 -2.92
N ILE A 179 10.41 15.55 -2.74
CA ILE A 179 10.14 14.93 -1.45
C ILE A 179 11.37 14.12 -1.05
N HIS A 180 11.94 14.42 0.11
CA HIS A 180 13.07 13.66 0.62
C HIS A 180 12.62 12.27 1.11
N PRO A 181 13.51 11.25 1.07
CA PRO A 181 13.13 9.87 1.44
C PRO A 181 12.46 9.76 2.82
N GLU A 182 12.92 10.54 3.80
CA GLU A 182 12.34 10.57 5.15
C GLU A 182 10.90 11.11 5.16
N GLN A 183 10.60 12.12 4.34
CA GLN A 183 9.27 12.70 4.21
C GLN A 183 8.27 11.79 3.50
N LYS A 184 8.75 10.95 2.57
CA LYS A 184 7.87 9.99 1.86
C LYS A 184 7.16 9.07 2.85
N LEU A 185 7.88 8.59 3.85
CA LEU A 185 7.32 7.71 4.88
C LEU A 185 6.22 8.42 5.67
N GLN A 186 6.49 9.64 6.17
CA GLN A 186 5.50 10.40 6.95
C GLN A 186 4.25 10.75 6.10
N ILE A 187 4.44 11.10 4.82
CA ILE A 187 3.32 11.40 3.92
C ILE A 187 2.48 10.15 3.69
N LEU A 188 3.12 9.00 3.45
CA LEU A 188 2.43 7.73 3.28
C LEU A 188 1.66 7.32 4.54
N GLU A 189 2.28 7.43 5.72
CA GLU A 189 1.63 7.14 7.00
C GLU A 189 0.43 8.07 7.25
N ILE A 190 0.58 9.38 7.00
CA ILE A 190 -0.55 10.32 7.09
C ILE A 190 -1.67 9.92 6.13
N PHE A 191 -1.35 9.59 4.89
CA PHE A 191 -2.33 9.18 3.91
C PHE A 191 -3.13 7.95 4.37
N VAL A 192 -2.43 6.97 4.93
CA VAL A 192 -3.01 5.76 5.52
C VAL A 192 -3.90 6.08 6.71
N ASP A 193 -3.40 6.90 7.64
CA ASP A 193 -4.15 7.26 8.84
C ASP A 193 -5.41 8.09 8.51
N VAL A 194 -5.37 8.91 7.46
CA VAL A 194 -6.54 9.64 6.95
C VAL A 194 -7.57 8.68 6.35
N ILE A 195 -7.16 7.75 5.48
CA ILE A 195 -8.06 6.73 4.91
C ILE A 195 -8.68 5.87 6.01
N ASN A 196 -7.88 5.48 7.01
CA ASN A 196 -8.33 4.68 8.14
C ASN A 196 -9.04 5.48 9.25
N GLN A 197 -9.18 6.79 9.10
CA GLN A 197 -9.84 7.70 10.05
C GLN A 197 -9.22 7.65 11.46
N ARG A 198 -7.87 7.67 11.55
CA ARG A 198 -7.10 7.57 12.81
C ARG A 198 -6.37 8.87 13.15
N PRO A 199 -7.05 9.87 13.70
CA PRO A 199 -6.40 11.14 14.00
C PRO A 199 -5.34 11.04 15.10
N GLU A 200 -5.42 10.07 16.00
CA GLU A 200 -4.47 9.86 17.09
C GLU A 200 -3.05 9.62 16.62
N ASN A 201 -2.87 9.00 15.45
CA ASN A 201 -1.57 8.66 14.88
C ASN A 201 -0.95 9.81 14.06
N LEU A 202 -1.74 10.80 13.65
CA LEU A 202 -1.28 11.88 12.77
C LEU A 202 -0.25 12.81 13.42
N LYS A 203 -0.25 12.93 14.77
CA LYS A 203 0.56 13.91 15.52
C LYS A 203 2.04 13.86 15.17
N GLU A 204 2.63 12.66 15.31
CA GLU A 204 4.09 12.48 15.16
C GLU A 204 4.53 12.74 13.72
N ASN A 205 3.75 12.29 12.76
CA ASN A 205 4.03 12.51 11.34
C ASN A 205 3.88 13.98 10.94
N LEU A 206 2.86 14.67 11.47
CA LEU A 206 2.69 16.12 11.24
C LEU A 206 3.80 16.95 11.88
N ILE A 207 4.32 16.54 13.05
CA ILE A 207 5.49 17.17 13.68
C ILE A 207 6.74 16.91 12.84
N ALA A 208 6.97 15.68 12.40
CA ALA A 208 8.12 15.29 11.59
C ALA A 208 8.16 16.04 10.24
N LEU A 209 6.99 16.27 9.62
CA LEU A 209 6.87 17.09 8.41
C LEU A 209 6.98 18.61 8.67
N GLY A 210 7.07 19.04 9.92
CA GLY A 210 7.08 20.45 10.29
C GLY A 210 5.71 21.15 10.16
N CYS A 211 4.63 20.39 9.98
CA CYS A 211 3.27 20.93 9.89
C CYS A 211 2.70 21.31 11.26
N LEU A 212 3.18 20.67 12.32
CA LEU A 212 2.71 20.88 13.68
C LEU A 212 3.90 21.13 14.62
N ARG A 213 3.71 21.99 15.62
CA ARG A 213 4.73 22.24 16.65
C ARG A 213 4.77 21.07 17.66
N PRO A 214 5.95 20.71 18.21
CA PRO A 214 6.06 19.65 19.22
C PRO A 214 5.23 19.89 20.49
N ASP A 215 4.99 21.17 20.84
CA ASP A 215 4.22 21.61 22.02
C ASP A 215 2.71 21.79 21.72
N ALA A 216 2.23 21.41 20.54
CA ALA A 216 0.83 21.51 20.16
C ALA A 216 -0.06 20.63 21.05
N ARG A 217 -1.21 21.17 21.46
CA ARG A 217 -2.22 20.49 22.28
C ARG A 217 -3.07 19.54 21.44
N TRP A 218 -2.46 18.41 21.05
CA TRP A 218 -3.08 17.42 20.17
C TRP A 218 -4.37 16.83 20.75
N ASP A 219 -4.43 16.61 22.06
CA ASP A 219 -5.59 16.02 22.73
C ASP A 219 -6.85 16.87 22.55
N GLU A 220 -6.73 18.19 22.35
CA GLU A 220 -7.84 19.08 22.04
C GLU A 220 -8.24 19.00 20.56
N LEU A 221 -7.32 18.62 19.67
CA LEU A 221 -7.54 18.48 18.23
C LEU A 221 -8.17 17.14 17.85
N VAL A 222 -7.81 16.04 18.50
CA VAL A 222 -8.29 14.68 18.19
C VAL A 222 -9.83 14.62 18.08
N PRO A 223 -10.63 15.16 19.03
CA PRO A 223 -12.08 15.13 18.90
C PRO A 223 -12.60 15.92 17.69
N VAL A 224 -11.93 17.03 17.33
CA VAL A 224 -12.31 17.87 16.19
C VAL A 224 -12.03 17.13 14.88
N VAL A 225 -10.84 16.54 14.75
CA VAL A 225 -10.45 15.75 13.57
C VAL A 225 -11.31 14.49 13.45
N ASN A 226 -11.64 13.83 14.56
CA ASN A 226 -12.58 12.69 14.56
C ASN A 226 -13.97 13.08 14.06
N ASN A 227 -14.49 14.22 14.49
CA ASN A 227 -15.79 14.71 14.02
C ASN A 227 -15.73 15.06 12.53
N LEU A 228 -14.61 15.61 12.08
CA LEU A 228 -14.36 15.89 10.68
C LEU A 228 -14.33 14.60 9.84
N PHE A 229 -13.58 13.59 10.27
CA PHE A 229 -13.56 12.29 9.59
C PHE A 229 -14.95 11.65 9.54
N LYS A 230 -15.72 11.70 10.63
CA LYS A 230 -17.10 11.22 10.63
C LYS A 230 -18.00 11.97 9.67
N SER A 231 -17.82 13.29 9.51
CA SER A 231 -18.61 14.09 8.58
C SER A 231 -18.21 13.81 7.12
N LEU A 232 -16.93 13.54 6.87
CA LEU A 232 -16.40 13.29 5.53
C LEU A 232 -16.57 11.83 5.08
N PHE A 233 -16.39 10.86 5.95
CA PHE A 233 -16.41 9.44 5.60
C PHE A 233 -17.59 8.65 6.20
N GLY A 234 -18.39 9.28 7.07
CA GLY A 234 -19.46 8.61 7.81
C GLY A 234 -20.85 8.64 7.14
N SER A 235 -21.05 9.39 6.08
CA SER A 235 -22.32 9.45 5.35
C SER A 235 -22.28 8.55 4.11
N ALA A 236 -23.16 7.55 4.08
CA ALA A 236 -23.31 6.62 2.94
C ALA A 236 -23.85 7.28 1.66
N GLU A 237 -24.15 8.57 1.66
CA GLU A 237 -24.86 9.26 0.57
C GLU A 237 -24.06 10.38 -0.11
N GLY A 238 -22.77 10.58 0.21
CA GLY A 238 -21.99 11.66 -0.38
C GLY A 238 -20.62 11.22 -0.87
N GLN A 239 -20.31 11.47 -2.13
CA GLN A 239 -18.93 11.48 -2.61
C GLN A 239 -18.23 12.67 -1.94
N HIS A 240 -17.15 12.39 -1.20
CA HIS A 240 -16.35 13.43 -0.58
C HIS A 240 -15.11 13.67 -1.43
N THR A 241 -14.93 14.92 -1.83
CA THR A 241 -13.76 15.34 -2.57
C THR A 241 -12.59 15.63 -1.65
N PHE A 242 -11.37 15.48 -2.15
CA PHE A 242 -10.17 15.93 -1.44
C PHE A 242 -10.23 17.45 -1.15
N GLN A 243 -10.91 18.20 -2.02
CA GLN A 243 -11.18 19.62 -1.79
C GLN A 243 -12.08 19.83 -0.56
N ASP A 244 -13.11 19.01 -0.35
CA ASP A 244 -13.96 19.09 0.84
C ASP A 244 -13.18 18.81 2.12
N VAL A 245 -12.31 17.79 2.08
CA VAL A 245 -11.36 17.49 3.17
C VAL A 245 -10.50 18.71 3.46
N THR A 246 -9.85 19.26 2.45
CA THR A 246 -8.95 20.41 2.60
C THR A 246 -9.68 21.66 3.14
N ASN A 247 -10.85 21.97 2.61
CA ASN A 247 -11.66 23.10 3.04
C ASN A 247 -12.11 22.95 4.50
N SER A 248 -12.42 21.73 4.90
CA SER A 248 -12.85 21.41 6.27
C SER A 248 -11.70 21.50 7.28
N PHE A 249 -10.46 21.24 6.83
CA PHE A 249 -9.25 21.45 7.65
C PHE A 249 -8.78 22.91 7.70
N ALA A 250 -9.14 23.74 6.71
CA ALA A 250 -8.65 25.12 6.63
C ALA A 250 -8.90 25.96 7.90
N PRO A 251 -10.06 25.91 8.59
CA PRO A 251 -10.27 26.62 9.86
C PRO A 251 -9.31 26.20 10.96
N LEU A 252 -8.96 24.89 11.03
CA LEU A 252 -8.07 24.35 12.04
C LEU A 252 -6.64 24.89 11.90
N LEU A 253 -6.21 25.15 10.67
CA LEU A 253 -4.89 25.73 10.37
C LEU A 253 -4.72 27.12 11.02
N TYR A 254 -5.80 27.89 11.14
CA TYR A 254 -5.77 29.22 11.74
C TYR A 254 -5.95 29.19 13.27
N GLU A 255 -6.69 28.22 13.78
CA GLU A 255 -7.04 28.14 15.20
C GLU A 255 -5.93 27.48 16.05
N TYR A 256 -5.19 26.52 15.46
CA TYR A 256 -4.24 25.67 16.18
C TYR A 256 -2.77 25.83 15.74
N GLU A 257 -2.40 26.96 15.18
CA GLU A 257 -1.02 27.30 14.81
C GLU A 257 -0.32 26.23 13.92
N PHE A 258 -1.07 25.60 13.01
CA PHE A 258 -0.46 24.75 11.99
C PHE A 258 0.43 25.56 11.06
N ARG A 259 1.54 24.96 10.65
CA ARG A 259 2.37 25.46 9.55
C ARG A 259 2.20 24.53 8.36
N ILE A 260 2.06 25.08 7.19
CA ILE A 260 2.09 24.29 5.96
C ILE A 260 3.43 24.57 5.28
N PRO A 261 4.40 23.62 5.29
CA PRO A 261 5.60 23.74 4.48
C PRO A 261 5.23 23.91 3.00
N VAL A 262 6.02 24.64 2.24
CA VAL A 262 5.72 24.96 0.83
C VAL A 262 5.58 23.67 0.00
N ASP A 263 6.47 22.71 0.21
CA ASP A 263 6.41 21.43 -0.51
C ASP A 263 5.11 20.67 -0.23
N PHE A 264 4.62 20.70 1.02
CA PHE A 264 3.33 20.09 1.36
C PHE A 264 2.14 20.83 0.73
N ALA A 265 2.20 22.17 0.67
CA ALA A 265 1.18 22.95 -0.03
C ALA A 265 1.14 22.62 -1.54
N TYR A 266 2.28 22.34 -2.15
CA TYR A 266 2.37 21.89 -3.54
C TYR A 266 1.76 20.51 -3.76
N ILE A 267 1.95 19.56 -2.82
CA ILE A 267 1.31 18.23 -2.88
C ILE A 267 -0.21 18.39 -2.85
N VAL A 268 -0.72 19.13 -1.86
CA VAL A 268 -2.16 19.39 -1.72
C VAL A 268 -2.72 20.03 -3.01
N ARG A 269 -2.04 21.04 -3.53
CA ARG A 269 -2.44 21.72 -4.76
C ARG A 269 -2.47 20.77 -5.96
N ALA A 270 -1.46 19.92 -6.12
CA ALA A 270 -1.38 18.96 -7.22
C ALA A 270 -2.54 17.97 -7.18
N ILE A 271 -2.84 17.42 -6.00
CA ILE A 271 -3.95 16.49 -5.80
C ILE A 271 -5.29 17.18 -6.10
N MET A 272 -5.53 18.38 -5.55
CA MET A 272 -6.76 19.15 -5.78
C MET A 272 -6.96 19.50 -7.27
N THR A 273 -5.87 19.82 -7.97
CA THR A 273 -5.93 20.15 -9.39
C THR A 273 -6.31 18.92 -10.22
N LEU A 274 -5.70 17.77 -9.96
CA LEU A 274 -6.02 16.51 -10.63
C LEU A 274 -7.46 16.07 -10.33
N GLU A 275 -7.90 16.14 -9.08
CA GLU A 275 -9.29 15.85 -8.71
C GLU A 275 -10.26 16.79 -9.43
N GLY A 276 -9.97 18.09 -9.48
CA GLY A 276 -10.81 19.06 -10.16
C GLY A 276 -10.96 18.78 -11.66
N ILE A 277 -9.87 18.36 -12.33
CA ILE A 277 -9.91 17.92 -13.73
C ILE A 277 -10.75 16.65 -13.85
N SER A 278 -10.53 15.69 -12.95
CA SER A 278 -11.23 14.41 -12.98
C SER A 278 -12.74 14.57 -12.79
N LEU A 279 -13.18 15.39 -11.85
CA LEU A 279 -14.61 15.69 -11.61
C LEU A 279 -15.26 16.47 -12.76
N GLN A 280 -14.49 17.27 -13.49
CA GLN A 280 -14.99 17.94 -14.69
C GLN A 280 -15.28 16.95 -15.83
N LEU A 281 -14.43 15.93 -15.97
CA LEU A 281 -14.57 14.89 -16.99
C LEU A 281 -15.58 13.81 -16.58
N GLU A 282 -15.48 13.33 -15.35
CA GLU A 282 -16.30 12.29 -14.74
C GLU A 282 -16.84 12.76 -13.39
N PRO A 283 -18.11 13.21 -13.29
CA PRO A 283 -18.69 13.72 -12.05
C PRO A 283 -18.71 12.72 -10.90
N ASP A 284 -18.71 11.42 -11.21
CA ASP A 284 -18.72 10.33 -10.23
C ASP A 284 -17.31 9.87 -9.83
N PHE A 285 -16.27 10.63 -10.19
CA PHE A 285 -14.88 10.29 -9.86
C PHE A 285 -14.61 10.42 -8.36
N ASP A 286 -14.02 9.37 -7.75
CA ASP A 286 -13.59 9.34 -6.36
C ASP A 286 -12.08 9.08 -6.28
N ILE A 287 -11.33 10.13 -5.95
CA ILE A 287 -9.86 10.06 -5.87
C ILE A 287 -9.38 9.11 -4.77
N PHE A 288 -10.12 8.98 -3.67
CA PHE A 288 -9.76 8.07 -2.57
C PHE A 288 -9.95 6.62 -2.99
N ALA A 289 -11.07 6.29 -3.64
CA ALA A 289 -11.33 4.95 -4.15
C ALA A 289 -10.29 4.53 -5.20
N VAL A 290 -9.90 5.45 -6.09
CA VAL A 290 -8.88 5.20 -7.13
C VAL A 290 -7.48 5.06 -6.54
N SER A 291 -7.14 5.82 -5.50
CA SER A 291 -5.79 5.80 -4.90
C SER A 291 -5.58 4.73 -3.83
N ALA A 292 -6.65 4.22 -3.20
CA ALA A 292 -6.56 3.26 -2.11
C ALA A 292 -5.81 1.95 -2.48
N PRO A 293 -6.05 1.29 -3.65
CA PRO A 293 -5.29 0.10 -4.04
C PRO A 293 -3.80 0.37 -4.20
N TYR A 294 -3.44 1.53 -4.78
CA TYR A 294 -2.05 1.92 -4.93
C TYR A 294 -1.36 2.14 -3.58
N ALA A 295 -2.04 2.83 -2.65
CA ALA A 295 -1.54 3.03 -1.30
C ALA A 295 -1.37 1.70 -0.56
N ALA A 296 -2.33 0.78 -0.67
CA ALA A 296 -2.23 -0.56 -0.10
C ALA A 296 -1.00 -1.32 -0.65
N ARG A 297 -0.77 -1.27 -1.97
CA ARG A 297 0.44 -1.86 -2.59
C ARG A 297 1.72 -1.24 -2.04
N MET A 298 1.78 0.09 -1.97
CA MET A 298 2.95 0.79 -1.44
C MET A 298 3.26 0.39 0.00
N MET A 299 2.22 0.28 0.85
CA MET A 299 2.39 -0.20 2.22
C MET A 299 2.99 -1.61 2.30
N LEU A 300 2.50 -2.52 1.44
CA LEU A 300 2.96 -3.91 1.40
C LEU A 300 4.40 -4.04 0.87
N THR A 301 4.81 -3.17 -0.04
CA THR A 301 6.12 -3.24 -0.72
C THR A 301 7.16 -2.27 -0.17
N PHE A 302 6.78 -1.38 0.77
CA PHE A 302 7.70 -0.38 1.30
C PHE A 302 8.92 -1.04 1.97
N PRO A 303 10.14 -0.55 1.72
CA PRO A 303 11.36 -1.22 2.21
C PRO A 303 11.54 -1.21 3.73
N ASP A 304 10.87 -0.30 4.45
CA ASP A 304 11.05 -0.14 5.90
C ASP A 304 10.33 -1.25 6.70
N PRO A 305 11.08 -2.11 7.43
CA PRO A 305 10.49 -3.18 8.24
C PRO A 305 9.61 -2.66 9.38
N SER A 306 9.91 -1.47 9.94
CA SER A 306 9.16 -0.91 11.06
C SER A 306 7.76 -0.49 10.63
N LEU A 307 7.63 0.11 9.45
CA LEU A 307 6.33 0.44 8.85
C LEU A 307 5.53 -0.83 8.59
N ARG A 308 6.14 -1.83 7.95
CA ARG A 308 5.47 -3.12 7.68
C ARG A 308 4.94 -3.77 8.96
N LYS A 309 5.75 -3.77 10.03
CA LYS A 309 5.30 -4.29 11.32
C LYS A 309 4.12 -3.51 11.87
N ARG A 310 4.14 -2.17 11.88
CA ARG A 310 3.01 -1.34 12.33
C ARG A 310 1.74 -1.64 11.55
N LEU A 311 1.83 -1.76 10.23
CA LEU A 311 0.68 -2.09 9.37
C LEU A 311 0.10 -3.47 9.69
N LEU A 312 0.96 -4.45 9.97
CA LEU A 312 0.52 -5.79 10.36
C LEU A 312 -0.10 -5.81 11.76
N ASP A 313 0.50 -5.08 12.70
CA ASP A 313 -0.04 -4.94 14.06
C ASP A 313 -1.42 -4.24 14.04
N GLU A 314 -1.67 -3.38 13.05
CA GLU A 314 -2.96 -2.74 12.84
C GLU A 314 -4.07 -3.67 12.34
N LEU A 315 -3.74 -4.83 11.79
CA LEU A 315 -4.70 -5.90 11.46
C LEU A 315 -5.08 -6.75 12.67
N LEU A 316 -4.53 -6.42 13.84
CA LEU A 316 -4.87 -7.08 15.10
C LEU A 316 -5.73 -6.15 15.95
N THR A 317 -6.65 -6.75 16.70
CA THR A 317 -7.42 -6.08 17.73
C THR A 317 -6.58 -5.91 19.01
N GLU A 318 -7.04 -5.13 19.98
CA GLU A 318 -6.31 -4.89 21.25
C GLU A 318 -6.04 -6.20 22.04
N ASP A 319 -6.88 -7.23 21.86
CA ASP A 319 -6.70 -8.56 22.47
C ASP A 319 -5.76 -9.48 21.68
N GLY A 320 -5.21 -9.01 20.56
CA GLY A 320 -4.26 -9.73 19.71
C GLY A 320 -4.91 -10.74 18.76
N SER A 321 -6.24 -10.73 18.59
CA SER A 321 -6.95 -11.49 17.56
C SER A 321 -6.98 -10.74 16.23
N VAL A 322 -7.32 -11.44 15.14
CA VAL A 322 -7.39 -10.81 13.81
C VAL A 322 -8.59 -9.89 13.70
N ASP A 323 -8.40 -8.64 13.28
CA ASP A 323 -9.48 -7.74 12.88
C ASP A 323 -9.98 -8.11 11.46
N TRP A 324 -10.85 -9.11 11.42
CA TRP A 324 -11.41 -9.64 10.18
C TRP A 324 -12.25 -8.62 9.42
N LYS A 325 -12.90 -7.69 10.13
CA LYS A 325 -13.67 -6.63 9.47
C LYS A 325 -12.73 -5.74 8.67
N ARG A 326 -11.64 -5.32 9.28
CA ARG A 326 -10.64 -4.47 8.64
C ARG A 326 -9.94 -5.19 7.49
N LEU A 327 -9.59 -6.45 7.67
CA LEU A 327 -9.03 -7.28 6.61
C LEU A 327 -10.02 -7.41 5.44
N GLY A 328 -11.31 -7.59 5.72
CA GLY A 328 -12.38 -7.61 4.74
C GLY A 328 -12.58 -6.26 4.03
N ASP A 329 -12.51 -5.15 4.76
CA ASP A 329 -12.60 -3.81 4.18
C ASP A 329 -11.43 -3.52 3.24
N LEU A 330 -10.20 -3.89 3.61
CA LEU A 330 -9.02 -3.82 2.74
C LEU A 330 -9.16 -4.72 1.50
N ALA A 331 -9.69 -5.93 1.71
CA ALA A 331 -9.97 -6.87 0.64
C ALA A 331 -11.02 -6.31 -0.33
N ALA A 332 -12.08 -5.70 0.18
CA ALA A 332 -13.12 -5.08 -0.62
C ALA A 332 -12.57 -3.87 -1.42
N LEU A 333 -11.73 -3.05 -0.82
CA LEU A 333 -11.05 -1.95 -1.52
C LEU A 333 -10.17 -2.44 -2.67
N ALA A 334 -9.49 -3.58 -2.48
CA ALA A 334 -8.65 -4.20 -3.51
C ALA A 334 -9.46 -4.93 -4.60
N SER A 335 -10.69 -5.33 -4.31
CA SER A 335 -11.55 -6.12 -5.23
C SER A 335 -12.65 -5.30 -5.93
N HIS A 336 -12.82 -4.03 -5.61
CA HIS A 336 -13.85 -3.20 -6.26
C HIS A 336 -13.52 -3.05 -7.74
N ASP A 337 -14.38 -3.64 -8.54
CA ASP A 337 -14.42 -3.50 -10.01
C ASP A 337 -15.01 -2.12 -10.35
N THR A 338 -14.23 -1.07 -10.10
CA THR A 338 -14.54 0.26 -10.60
C THR A 338 -14.05 0.37 -12.03
N ALA A 339 -14.73 1.17 -12.86
CA ALA A 339 -14.27 1.53 -14.20
C ALA A 339 -12.83 2.09 -14.21
N PHE A 340 -12.32 2.45 -13.03
CA PHE A 340 -10.96 2.89 -12.77
C PHE A 340 -10.10 1.70 -12.29
N ARG A 341 -9.68 0.85 -13.24
CA ARG A 341 -8.75 -0.26 -12.98
C ARG A 341 -7.33 0.28 -12.73
N LEU A 342 -7.05 0.64 -11.52
CA LEU A 342 -5.67 0.58 -11.02
C LEU A 342 -5.40 -0.91 -10.76
N GLU A 343 -4.38 -1.46 -11.44
CA GLU A 343 -4.02 -2.88 -11.37
C GLU A 343 -3.98 -3.37 -9.92
N THR A 344 -5.00 -4.11 -9.52
CA THR A 344 -4.98 -4.96 -8.32
C THR A 344 -4.10 -6.19 -8.55
N GLU A 345 -3.61 -6.36 -9.79
CA GLU A 345 -2.65 -7.38 -10.16
C GLU A 345 -1.37 -7.19 -9.34
N GLY A 346 -1.01 -8.24 -8.59
CA GLY A 346 0.22 -8.27 -7.81
C GLY A 346 0.12 -7.78 -6.36
N LEU A 347 -1.06 -7.61 -5.75
CA LEU A 347 -1.20 -7.32 -4.31
C LEU A 347 -1.01 -8.58 -3.44
N VAL A 348 -1.42 -9.73 -3.93
CA VAL A 348 -1.41 -11.00 -3.16
C VAL A 348 0.01 -11.46 -2.87
N GLU A 349 0.93 -11.33 -3.82
CA GLU A 349 2.32 -11.73 -3.66
C GLU A 349 3.05 -10.93 -2.59
N PRO A 350 3.07 -9.58 -2.61
CA PRO A 350 3.64 -8.76 -1.54
C PRO A 350 2.96 -8.96 -0.19
N ALA A 351 1.63 -9.14 -0.15
CA ALA A 351 0.90 -9.40 1.09
C ALA A 351 1.33 -10.74 1.71
N LEU A 352 1.47 -11.78 0.90
CA LEU A 352 1.95 -13.08 1.36
C LEU A 352 3.40 -12.99 1.84
N ASP A 353 4.28 -12.32 1.10
CA ASP A 353 5.68 -12.13 1.49
C ASP A 353 5.77 -11.36 2.81
N MET A 354 4.92 -10.35 3.01
CA MET A 354 4.84 -9.61 4.26
C MET A 354 4.32 -10.47 5.42
N ILE A 355 3.27 -11.26 5.21
CA ILE A 355 2.77 -12.21 6.21
C ILE A 355 3.84 -13.26 6.56
N LEU A 356 4.59 -13.74 5.59
CA LEU A 356 5.64 -14.75 5.80
C LEU A 356 6.96 -14.16 6.31
N SER A 357 7.12 -12.83 6.32
CA SER A 357 8.30 -12.13 6.85
C SER A 357 8.42 -12.26 8.39
N PRO A 358 9.58 -11.95 8.98
CA PRO A 358 9.73 -11.90 10.45
C PRO A 358 8.73 -10.94 11.11
N GLU A 359 8.44 -9.80 10.47
CA GLU A 359 7.50 -8.78 10.96
C GLU A 359 6.06 -9.31 11.03
N GLY A 360 5.70 -10.27 10.17
CA GLY A 360 4.38 -10.90 10.14
C GLY A 360 4.12 -11.94 11.22
N ALA A 361 5.05 -12.19 12.14
CA ALA A 361 4.92 -13.25 13.14
C ALA A 361 3.66 -13.13 14.01
N SER A 362 3.33 -11.92 14.48
CA SER A 362 2.14 -11.67 15.32
C SER A 362 0.85 -11.96 14.55
N LEU A 363 0.74 -11.48 13.31
CA LEU A 363 -0.44 -11.72 12.47
C LEU A 363 -0.58 -13.20 12.09
N ARG A 364 0.52 -13.87 11.72
CA ARG A 364 0.49 -15.33 11.45
C ARG A 364 -0.02 -16.11 12.66
N LYS A 365 0.49 -15.76 13.85
CA LYS A 365 0.06 -16.41 15.09
C LYS A 365 -1.44 -16.24 15.31
N ALA A 366 -1.95 -15.01 15.20
CA ALA A 366 -3.36 -14.71 15.37
C ALA A 366 -4.24 -15.41 14.31
N LEU A 367 -3.83 -15.44 13.04
CA LEU A 367 -4.52 -16.15 11.96
C LEU A 367 -4.62 -17.65 12.25
N ILE A 368 -3.54 -18.27 12.71
CA ILE A 368 -3.51 -19.69 13.04
C ILE A 368 -4.38 -19.98 14.26
N ASP A 369 -4.32 -19.15 15.29
CA ASP A 369 -5.14 -19.31 16.49
C ASP A 369 -6.64 -19.20 16.14
N ASP A 370 -7.03 -18.24 15.32
CA ASP A 370 -8.42 -18.11 14.85
C ASP A 370 -8.86 -19.30 14.01
N LEU A 371 -8.02 -19.77 13.07
CA LEU A 371 -8.29 -20.94 12.23
C LEU A 371 -8.47 -22.22 13.04
N LEU A 372 -7.69 -22.39 14.11
CA LEU A 372 -7.69 -23.60 14.91
C LEU A 372 -8.80 -23.62 15.99
N HIS A 373 -9.19 -22.46 16.53
CA HIS A 373 -10.10 -22.38 17.67
C HIS A 373 -11.53 -21.94 17.31
N THR A 374 -11.73 -21.25 16.19
CA THR A 374 -13.04 -20.73 15.74
C THR A 374 -13.35 -21.04 14.27
N PRO A 375 -13.27 -22.30 13.81
CA PRO A 375 -13.34 -22.62 12.38
C PRO A 375 -14.65 -22.18 11.71
N GLU A 376 -15.80 -22.29 12.41
CA GLU A 376 -17.11 -21.90 11.84
C GLU A 376 -17.21 -20.38 11.58
N ARG A 377 -16.75 -19.55 12.51
CA ARG A 377 -16.76 -18.09 12.35
C ARG A 377 -15.72 -17.60 11.36
N THR A 378 -14.58 -18.27 11.31
CA THR A 378 -13.47 -17.95 10.40
C THR A 378 -13.81 -18.31 8.96
N SER A 379 -14.63 -19.37 8.75
CA SER A 379 -15.09 -19.78 7.42
C SER A 379 -15.82 -18.68 6.66
N ASP A 380 -16.83 -18.04 7.27
CA ASP A 380 -17.61 -16.98 6.61
C ASP A 380 -16.75 -15.74 6.30
N ARG A 381 -15.73 -15.49 7.13
CA ARG A 381 -14.78 -14.36 6.98
C ARG A 381 -13.77 -14.61 5.89
N ILE A 382 -13.29 -15.84 5.77
CA ILE A 382 -12.37 -16.28 4.70
C ILE A 382 -13.04 -16.19 3.33
N ASP A 383 -14.32 -16.51 3.23
CA ASP A 383 -15.07 -16.42 1.98
C ASP A 383 -15.07 -14.97 1.41
N GLY A 384 -14.97 -13.95 2.27
CA GLY A 384 -14.76 -12.55 1.88
C GLY A 384 -13.39 -12.24 1.25
N LEU A 385 -12.38 -13.07 1.51
CA LEU A 385 -11.04 -12.91 0.94
C LEU A 385 -10.82 -13.70 -0.37
N ALA A 386 -11.70 -14.66 -0.66
CA ALA A 386 -11.58 -15.50 -1.86
C ALA A 386 -11.50 -14.70 -3.18
N PRO A 387 -12.26 -13.61 -3.39
CA PRO A 387 -12.13 -12.79 -4.59
C PRO A 387 -10.72 -12.24 -4.82
N LEU A 388 -10.00 -11.85 -3.76
CA LEU A 388 -8.63 -11.33 -3.87
C LEU A 388 -7.65 -12.35 -4.43
N LEU A 389 -7.78 -13.60 -4.00
CA LEU A 389 -6.87 -14.67 -4.40
C LEU A 389 -7.19 -15.22 -5.79
N THR A 390 -8.41 -15.00 -6.29
CA THR A 390 -8.88 -15.50 -7.59
C THR A 390 -8.85 -14.45 -8.69
N THR A 391 -8.73 -13.17 -8.36
CA THR A 391 -8.71 -12.07 -9.34
C THR A 391 -7.32 -11.75 -9.88
N ASP A 392 -6.25 -12.26 -9.26
CA ASP A 392 -4.89 -12.07 -9.75
C ASP A 392 -4.50 -13.21 -10.70
N PRO A 393 -4.55 -13.00 -12.04
CA PRO A 393 -4.23 -14.05 -13.02
C PRO A 393 -2.73 -14.39 -13.06
N SER A 394 -1.87 -13.56 -12.42
CA SER A 394 -0.41 -13.78 -12.38
C SER A 394 0.00 -14.83 -11.35
N LEU A 395 -0.89 -15.14 -10.38
CA LEU A 395 -0.63 -16.07 -9.28
C LEU A 395 -1.45 -17.35 -9.44
N SER A 396 -0.73 -18.45 -9.67
CA SER A 396 -1.36 -19.77 -9.54
C SER A 396 -1.48 -20.15 -8.05
N GLY A 397 -2.58 -20.82 -7.67
CA GLY A 397 -2.72 -21.37 -6.31
C GLY A 397 -1.58 -22.31 -5.94
N ARG A 398 -0.93 -22.92 -6.94
CA ARG A 398 0.24 -23.74 -6.75
C ARG A 398 1.46 -22.96 -6.29
N ASP A 399 1.72 -21.79 -6.87
CA ASP A 399 2.86 -20.94 -6.49
C ASP A 399 2.68 -20.42 -5.07
N LEU A 400 1.45 -20.06 -4.67
CA LEU A 400 1.11 -19.68 -3.30
C LEU A 400 1.38 -20.83 -2.32
N LEU A 401 0.95 -22.06 -2.65
CA LEU A 401 1.20 -23.25 -1.83
C LEU A 401 2.69 -23.57 -1.72
N ASP A 402 3.43 -23.48 -2.83
CA ASP A 402 4.88 -23.73 -2.85
C ASP A 402 5.63 -22.74 -1.93
N ARG A 403 5.24 -21.47 -1.91
CA ARG A 403 5.79 -20.45 -0.99
C ARG A 403 5.44 -20.74 0.47
N MET A 404 4.18 -21.03 0.78
CA MET A 404 3.74 -21.36 2.14
C MET A 404 4.45 -22.62 2.68
N VAL A 405 4.54 -23.67 1.87
CA VAL A 405 5.24 -24.91 2.23
C VAL A 405 6.73 -24.66 2.42
N SER A 406 7.35 -23.87 1.53
CA SER A 406 8.77 -23.52 1.63
C SER A 406 9.06 -22.74 2.93
N PHE A 407 8.19 -21.79 3.30
CA PHE A 407 8.29 -21.07 4.56
C PHE A 407 8.12 -21.99 5.78
N LEU A 408 7.06 -22.80 5.82
CA LEU A 408 6.78 -23.71 6.95
C LEU A 408 7.92 -24.71 7.19
N LEU A 409 8.64 -25.09 6.14
CA LEU A 409 9.75 -26.05 6.23
C LEU A 409 11.13 -25.34 6.36
N SER A 410 11.16 -24.02 6.34
CA SER A 410 12.37 -23.21 6.62
C SER A 410 12.62 -23.07 8.13
N PRO A 411 13.82 -22.64 8.54
CA PRO A 411 14.10 -22.29 9.95
C PRO A 411 13.19 -21.16 10.46
N GLU A 412 12.87 -20.17 9.60
CA GLU A 412 12.03 -19.03 9.96
C GLU A 412 10.57 -19.42 10.21
N GLY A 413 10.10 -20.54 9.63
CA GLY A 413 8.77 -21.10 9.83
C GLY A 413 8.63 -22.06 11.03
N GLU A 414 9.68 -22.26 11.83
CA GLU A 414 9.67 -23.25 12.93
C GLU A 414 8.57 -22.98 13.96
N GLU A 415 8.46 -21.76 14.46
CA GLU A 415 7.43 -21.38 15.42
C GLU A 415 6.01 -21.58 14.86
N THR A 416 5.79 -21.15 13.61
CA THR A 416 4.52 -21.31 12.89
C THR A 416 4.14 -22.78 12.70
N ARG A 417 5.11 -23.62 12.34
CA ARG A 417 4.95 -25.06 12.19
C ARG A 417 4.60 -25.73 13.52
N ASP A 418 5.26 -25.33 14.60
CA ASP A 418 5.03 -25.88 15.93
C ASP A 418 3.63 -25.52 16.46
N GLN A 419 3.18 -24.29 16.22
CA GLN A 419 1.83 -23.85 16.55
C GLN A 419 0.77 -24.64 15.76
N LEU A 420 0.93 -24.79 14.45
CA LEU A 420 0.04 -25.59 13.61
C LEU A 420 0.00 -27.05 14.07
N THR A 421 1.16 -27.66 14.33
CA THR A 421 1.22 -29.06 14.75
C THR A 421 0.64 -29.26 16.14
N ALA A 422 0.81 -28.32 17.07
CA ALA A 422 0.19 -28.35 18.38
C ALA A 422 -1.35 -28.26 18.29
N GLY A 423 -1.86 -27.33 17.49
CA GLY A 423 -3.30 -27.14 17.30
C GLY A 423 -4.00 -28.27 16.56
N LEU A 424 -3.26 -28.98 15.69
CA LEU A 424 -3.80 -30.14 14.94
C LEU A 424 -3.73 -31.46 15.70
N ARG A 425 -3.14 -31.51 16.89
CA ARG A 425 -3.11 -32.72 17.74
C ARG A 425 -4.42 -32.84 18.48
N ALA A 426 -4.98 -34.07 18.50
CA ALA A 426 -6.14 -34.38 19.30
C ALA A 426 -5.80 -34.30 20.80
N ASN A 427 -6.68 -33.72 21.62
CA ASN A 427 -6.46 -33.49 23.04
C ASN A 427 -6.04 -34.79 23.76
N GLY A 428 -4.80 -34.84 24.23
CA GLY A 428 -4.26 -35.91 25.08
C GLY A 428 -3.77 -37.18 24.38
N SER A 429 -3.87 -37.31 23.04
CA SER A 429 -3.55 -38.56 22.33
C SER A 429 -2.32 -38.47 21.44
N GLY A 430 -1.53 -37.60 21.36
CA GLY A 430 -0.32 -37.53 20.50
C GLY A 430 -0.55 -37.80 18.99
N SER A 431 -1.80 -38.12 18.59
CA SER A 431 -2.26 -38.33 17.22
C SER A 431 -2.85 -37.04 16.63
N PHE A 432 -2.80 -36.89 15.30
CA PHE A 432 -3.43 -35.76 14.62
C PHE A 432 -4.96 -35.91 14.56
N ASP A 433 -5.68 -34.80 14.73
CA ASP A 433 -7.12 -34.71 14.55
C ASP A 433 -7.45 -34.60 13.04
N LEU A 434 -7.87 -35.73 12.47
CA LEU A 434 -8.21 -35.83 11.05
C LEU A 434 -9.39 -34.93 10.65
N MET A 435 -10.36 -34.72 11.56
CA MET A 435 -11.50 -33.85 11.28
C MET A 435 -11.04 -32.39 11.11
N ARG A 436 -10.22 -31.90 12.02
CA ARG A 436 -9.64 -30.54 11.89
C ARG A 436 -8.81 -30.37 10.63
N ILE A 437 -8.02 -31.36 10.24
CA ILE A 437 -7.24 -31.31 8.99
C ILE A 437 -8.18 -31.23 7.79
N MET A 438 -9.27 -32.00 7.77
CA MET A 438 -10.24 -31.98 6.68
C MET A 438 -10.99 -30.65 6.62
N ASP A 439 -11.34 -30.05 7.75
CA ASP A 439 -11.97 -28.72 7.83
C ASP A 439 -11.05 -27.63 7.29
N LEU A 440 -9.77 -27.62 7.66
CA LEU A 440 -8.79 -26.67 7.14
C LEU A 440 -8.55 -26.84 5.63
N LEU A 441 -8.50 -28.07 5.13
CA LEU A 441 -8.39 -28.32 3.68
C LEU A 441 -9.66 -27.86 2.95
N GLY A 442 -10.83 -28.04 3.55
CA GLY A 442 -12.10 -27.56 3.02
C GLY A 442 -12.16 -26.02 2.96
N MET A 443 -11.66 -25.34 3.99
CA MET A 443 -11.52 -23.87 4.00
C MET A 443 -10.51 -23.40 2.94
N ALA A 444 -9.35 -24.02 2.86
CA ALA A 444 -8.34 -23.69 1.84
C ALA A 444 -8.88 -23.85 0.41
N GLY A 445 -9.64 -24.92 0.14
CA GLY A 445 -10.28 -25.13 -1.17
C GLY A 445 -11.32 -24.09 -1.56
N ARG A 446 -11.91 -23.39 -0.58
CA ARG A 446 -12.81 -22.25 -0.81
C ARG A 446 -12.04 -20.96 -1.13
N LEU A 447 -10.87 -20.77 -0.51
CA LEU A 447 -10.00 -19.65 -0.81
C LEU A 447 -9.48 -19.71 -2.24
N HIS A 448 -9.07 -20.88 -2.70
CA HIS A 448 -8.59 -21.06 -4.07
C HIS A 448 -8.84 -22.49 -4.55
N PRO A 449 -9.40 -22.71 -5.78
CA PRO A 449 -9.76 -24.06 -6.26
C PRO A 449 -8.57 -25.01 -6.41
N GLU A 450 -7.37 -24.51 -6.54
CA GLU A 450 -6.13 -25.31 -6.59
C GLU A 450 -5.63 -25.75 -5.21
N PHE A 451 -6.18 -25.23 -4.10
CA PHE A 451 -5.77 -25.63 -2.75
C PHE A 451 -6.41 -26.98 -2.37
N THR A 452 -5.86 -28.04 -2.94
CA THR A 452 -6.30 -29.41 -2.70
C THR A 452 -5.24 -30.23 -1.96
N ALA A 453 -5.67 -31.31 -1.31
CA ALA A 453 -4.74 -32.23 -0.65
C ALA A 453 -3.68 -32.81 -1.63
N SER A 454 -4.06 -33.01 -2.90
CA SER A 454 -3.15 -33.51 -3.94
C SER A 454 -2.12 -32.47 -4.38
N THR A 455 -2.51 -31.19 -4.40
CA THR A 455 -1.60 -30.09 -4.74
C THR A 455 -0.63 -29.86 -3.59
N LEU A 456 -1.13 -29.83 -2.36
CA LEU A 456 -0.31 -29.73 -1.15
C LEU A 456 0.72 -30.87 -1.05
N ALA A 457 0.31 -32.11 -1.32
CA ALA A 457 1.23 -33.26 -1.32
C ALA A 457 2.32 -33.15 -2.40
N ARG A 458 1.99 -32.60 -3.56
CA ARG A 458 2.98 -32.34 -4.64
C ARG A 458 3.98 -31.24 -4.26
N SER A 459 3.51 -30.14 -3.68
CA SER A 459 4.35 -29.04 -3.19
C SER A 459 5.30 -29.50 -2.09
N LEU A 460 4.81 -30.26 -1.11
CA LEU A 460 5.63 -30.88 -0.06
C LEU A 460 6.68 -31.82 -0.67
N GLY A 461 6.28 -32.70 -1.60
CA GLY A 461 7.19 -33.62 -2.28
C GLY A 461 8.25 -32.87 -3.10
N GLY A 462 7.84 -31.85 -3.84
CA GLY A 462 8.74 -30.99 -4.62
C GLY A 462 9.78 -30.27 -3.75
N TYR A 463 9.35 -29.68 -2.63
CA TYR A 463 10.26 -29.05 -1.69
C TYR A 463 11.26 -30.03 -1.08
N LEU A 464 10.80 -31.18 -0.59
CA LEU A 464 11.66 -32.19 0.02
C LEU A 464 12.68 -32.77 -0.96
N LEU A 465 12.37 -32.80 -2.26
CA LEU A 465 13.30 -33.23 -3.31
C LEU A 465 14.28 -32.14 -3.73
N SER A 466 13.98 -30.88 -3.43
CA SER A 466 14.83 -29.73 -3.78
C SER A 466 16.11 -29.67 -2.91
N ALA A 467 17.08 -28.86 -3.35
CA ALA A 467 18.29 -28.58 -2.58
C ALA A 467 17.97 -27.84 -1.25
N ARG A 468 16.94 -26.98 -1.25
CA ARG A 468 16.47 -26.25 -0.07
C ARG A 468 15.80 -27.17 0.96
N GLY A 469 15.14 -28.23 0.52
CA GLY A 469 14.49 -29.21 1.37
C GLY A 469 15.42 -30.26 1.99
N LYS A 470 16.72 -30.24 1.69
CA LYS A 470 17.69 -31.21 2.20
C LYS A 470 17.73 -31.32 3.75
N PRO A 471 17.71 -30.19 4.52
CA PRO A 471 17.66 -30.25 5.98
C PRO A 471 16.37 -30.91 6.51
N ALA A 472 15.22 -30.49 6.01
CA ALA A 472 13.91 -31.03 6.41
C ALA A 472 13.77 -32.53 6.07
N ARG A 473 14.26 -32.93 4.87
CA ARG A 473 14.33 -34.34 4.47
C ARG A 473 15.19 -35.16 5.42
N ASN A 474 16.37 -34.66 5.82
CA ASN A 474 17.24 -35.37 6.75
C ASN A 474 16.59 -35.54 8.13
N GLN A 475 15.95 -34.48 8.65
CA GLN A 475 15.20 -34.56 9.91
C GLN A 475 14.05 -35.57 9.85
N LEU A 476 13.29 -35.60 8.73
CA LEU A 476 12.23 -36.59 8.54
C LEU A 476 12.75 -38.02 8.46
N LEU A 477 13.90 -38.24 7.82
CA LEU A 477 14.56 -39.56 7.75
C LEU A 477 15.08 -39.99 9.13
N GLU A 478 15.69 -39.08 9.88
CA GLU A 478 16.15 -39.34 11.25
C GLU A 478 14.97 -39.64 12.20
N ALA A 479 13.90 -38.82 12.17
CA ALA A 479 12.68 -39.06 12.96
C ALA A 479 11.98 -40.37 12.58
N GLY A 480 11.97 -40.71 11.28
CA GLY A 480 11.42 -41.99 10.79
C GLY A 480 12.26 -43.18 11.26
N ALA A 481 13.59 -43.06 11.18
CA ALA A 481 14.52 -44.08 11.67
C ALA A 481 14.40 -44.29 13.19
N GLN A 482 14.28 -43.17 13.95
CA GLN A 482 14.09 -43.21 15.41
C GLN A 482 12.80 -43.92 15.77
N ARG A 483 11.67 -43.60 15.12
CA ARG A 483 10.38 -44.27 15.35
C ARG A 483 10.40 -45.77 15.02
N LEU A 484 11.13 -46.16 13.96
CA LEU A 484 11.36 -47.55 13.63
C LEU A 484 12.17 -48.25 14.71
N LEU A 485 13.23 -47.65 15.20
CA LEU A 485 14.07 -48.15 16.29
C LEU A 485 13.28 -48.27 17.59
N ASP A 486 12.46 -47.25 17.93
CA ASP A 486 11.61 -47.28 19.12
C ASP A 486 10.51 -48.38 19.01
N GLY A 487 9.96 -48.56 17.80
CA GLY A 487 9.01 -49.62 17.50
C GLY A 487 9.65 -51.02 17.65
N ILE A 488 10.84 -51.22 17.16
CA ILE A 488 11.63 -52.47 17.29
C ILE A 488 12.02 -52.70 18.76
N ALA A 489 12.50 -51.66 19.46
CA ALA A 489 12.82 -51.74 20.89
C ALA A 489 11.61 -52.06 21.75
N GLY A 490 10.44 -51.48 21.44
CA GLY A 490 9.18 -51.79 22.09
C GLY A 490 8.72 -53.23 21.87
N GLN A 491 8.93 -53.79 20.67
CA GLN A 491 8.65 -55.22 20.38
C GLN A 491 9.67 -56.13 21.08
N LEU A 492 10.93 -55.80 21.08
CA LEU A 492 11.97 -56.56 21.80
C LEU A 492 11.74 -56.54 23.30
N ASN A 493 11.33 -55.43 23.90
CA ASN A 493 10.97 -55.35 25.29
C ASN A 493 9.71 -56.18 25.64
N ARG A 494 8.75 -56.31 24.72
CA ARG A 494 7.60 -57.22 24.91
C ARG A 494 7.97 -58.71 24.84
N LEU A 495 8.98 -59.03 24.04
CA LEU A 495 9.50 -60.40 23.91
C LEU A 495 10.45 -60.78 25.06
N SER A 496 11.07 -59.82 25.71
CA SER A 496 11.99 -60.02 26.85
C SER A 496 11.33 -60.01 28.22
N GLN A 497 10.02 -59.72 28.33
CA GLN A 497 9.30 -59.91 29.60
C GLN A 497 9.03 -61.38 29.79
N PRO A 498 9.48 -61.99 30.91
CA PRO A 498 9.18 -63.40 31.21
C PRO A 498 7.67 -63.56 31.37
N SER A 499 7.10 -64.48 30.58
CA SER A 499 5.71 -64.89 30.72
C SER A 499 5.44 -65.39 32.14
N THR A 500 4.79 -64.60 32.97
CA THR A 500 4.25 -65.05 34.23
C THR A 500 3.21 -66.10 33.92
N PRO A 501 3.31 -67.32 34.47
CA PRO A 501 2.29 -68.36 34.25
C PRO A 501 0.98 -67.92 34.90
N SER A 502 -0.08 -67.90 34.10
CA SER A 502 -1.44 -67.68 34.60
C SER A 502 -1.81 -68.80 35.53
N SER A 503 -1.82 -68.53 36.83
CA SER A 503 -2.48 -69.45 37.83
C SER A 503 -3.98 -69.39 37.58
N GLN A 504 -4.48 -70.40 36.86
CA GLN A 504 -5.93 -70.73 36.87
C GLN A 504 -6.31 -71.17 38.26
N ALA A 505 -6.92 -70.29 39.02
CA ALA A 505 -7.63 -70.69 40.25
C ALA A 505 -8.91 -71.38 39.81
N VAL A 506 -8.92 -72.73 40.02
CA VAL A 506 -10.09 -73.54 39.89
C VAL A 506 -10.99 -73.27 41.14
N VAL A 507 -12.11 -72.61 40.95
CA VAL A 507 -13.14 -72.39 41.95
C VAL A 507 -14.04 -73.64 41.91
N LEU A 508 -13.88 -74.58 42.89
CA LEU A 508 -14.81 -75.63 43.17
C LEU A 508 -16.09 -75.02 43.75
N ARG A 509 -17.20 -75.15 43.03
CA ARG A 509 -18.55 -74.92 43.56
C ARG A 509 -18.90 -76.03 44.53
N LYS A 510 -19.19 -75.71 45.78
CA LYS A 510 -19.89 -76.60 46.75
C LYS A 510 -21.39 -76.45 46.56
N ASP A 511 -22.03 -77.53 46.12
CA ASP A 511 -23.48 -77.69 46.14
C ASP A 511 -23.97 -77.79 47.59
N GLU A 512 -24.86 -76.93 48.01
CA GLU A 512 -25.64 -77.08 49.20
C GLU A 512 -26.96 -77.77 48.85
N LYS A 513 -27.11 -78.95 49.45
CA LYS A 513 -28.38 -79.69 49.51
C LYS A 513 -29.24 -79.17 50.66
N SER A 514 -30.47 -78.96 50.27
CA SER A 514 -31.71 -79.02 51.00
C SER A 514 -31.69 -79.61 52.40
N SER A 515 -32.44 -79.05 53.32
CA SER A 515 -33.10 -79.74 54.40
C SER A 515 -34.47 -79.15 54.69
N ILE A 516 -35.37 -80.02 54.61
CA ILE A 516 -36.78 -80.10 54.96
C ILE A 516 -36.96 -80.02 56.48
N GLN A 517 -38.02 -79.36 56.80
CA GLN A 517 -38.74 -79.24 58.08
C GLN A 517 -38.96 -80.52 58.89
N PRO A 518 -39.53 -80.45 60.14
CA PRO A 518 -40.80 -79.79 60.36
C PRO A 518 -40.75 -78.48 61.15
#